data_f68a062a1b5a6ea3643643cf696c9c28
#
_entry.id   f68a062a1b5a6ea3643643cf696c9c28
#
_cell.length_a   1.000
_cell.length_b   1.000
_cell.length_c   1.000
_cell.angle_alpha   90.00
_cell.angle_beta   90.00
_cell.angle_gamma   90.00
#
_symmetry.space_group_name_H-M   'P 1'
#
loop_
_entity.id
_entity.type
_entity.pdbx_description
1 polymer ?
#
loop_
_entity_poly.entity_id
_entity_poly.type
_entity_poly.pdbx_seq_one_letter_code
_entity_poly.pdbx_strand_id
1 'polypeptide(L)'
;MFDQTLQFLTSAESADVDKALLTTPEKFLTRLTLSTAKLLAFIASDLDTSVDKLTTAQIIAWFEADSKRKQEKGINASVLKWDAKNLEDLTSDQ
;
A
#
# COMPACT_ATOMS: atom_id res chain seq x y z
N MET A 1 0.99 5.77 -11.62
CA MET A 1 2.09 5.50 -10.69
C MET A 1 1.67 5.60 -9.23
N PHE A 2 1.19 6.76 -8.79
CA PHE A 2 0.67 6.88 -7.41
C PHE A 2 -0.54 6.01 -7.18
N ASP A 3 -1.34 5.73 -8.21
CA ASP A 3 -2.52 4.90 -8.09
C ASP A 3 -2.19 3.50 -7.59
N GLN A 4 -1.04 2.96 -8.01
CA GLN A 4 -0.62 1.63 -7.56
C GLN A 4 -0.17 1.63 -6.10
N THR A 5 0.49 2.71 -5.67
CA THR A 5 0.90 2.88 -4.29
C THR A 5 -0.32 3.02 -3.37
N LEU A 6 -1.40 3.61 -3.88
CA LEU A 6 -2.60 3.92 -3.12
C LEU A 6 -3.78 3.03 -3.50
N GLN A 7 -3.50 1.79 -3.93
CA GLN A 7 -4.53 0.89 -4.46
C GLN A 7 -5.67 0.57 -3.49
N PHE A 8 -5.46 0.75 -2.20
CA PHE A 8 -6.50 0.49 -1.20
C PHE A 8 -7.36 1.70 -0.90
N LEU A 9 -7.07 2.84 -1.53
CA LEU A 9 -7.81 4.07 -1.31
C LEU A 9 -8.99 4.13 -2.29
N THR A 10 -10.19 4.38 -1.77
CA THR A 10 -11.37 4.52 -2.62
C THR A 10 -11.46 5.92 -3.21
N SER A 11 -12.24 6.07 -4.28
CA SER A 11 -12.47 7.38 -4.89
C SER A 11 -13.15 8.34 -3.93
N ALA A 12 -14.07 7.83 -3.11
CA ALA A 12 -14.77 8.66 -2.11
C ALA A 12 -13.79 9.18 -1.05
N GLU A 13 -12.88 8.32 -0.59
CA GLU A 13 -11.88 8.72 0.39
C GLU A 13 -10.91 9.75 -0.19
N SER A 14 -10.51 9.56 -1.44
CA SER A 14 -9.62 10.52 -2.11
C SER A 14 -10.31 11.87 -2.27
N ALA A 15 -11.59 11.88 -2.60
CA ALA A 15 -12.36 13.13 -2.71
C ALA A 15 -12.47 13.84 -1.36
N ASP A 16 -12.65 13.09 -0.28
CA ASP A 16 -12.71 13.67 1.06
C ASP A 16 -11.39 14.35 1.42
N VAL A 17 -10.25 13.73 1.06
CA VAL A 17 -8.94 14.33 1.28
C VAL A 17 -8.79 15.62 0.47
N ASP A 18 -9.27 15.61 -0.79
CA ASP A 18 -9.20 16.81 -1.65
C ASP A 18 -9.93 18.00 -1.05
N LYS A 19 -11.03 17.76 -0.33
CA LYS A 19 -11.81 18.82 0.30
C LYS A 19 -11.20 19.31 1.61
N ALA A 20 -10.28 18.58 2.18
CA ALA A 20 -9.70 18.92 3.48
C ALA A 20 -8.82 20.15 3.37
N LEU A 21 -8.74 20.90 4.48
CA LEU A 21 -7.93 22.11 4.56
C LEU A 21 -6.49 21.74 4.87
N LEU A 22 -5.82 21.11 3.89
CA LEU A 22 -4.47 20.59 4.03
C LEU A 22 -3.61 21.07 2.86
N THR A 23 -2.32 21.17 3.08
CA THR A 23 -1.37 21.42 2.00
C THR A 23 -1.28 20.20 1.09
N THR A 24 -0.71 20.39 -0.12
CA THR A 24 -0.54 19.29 -1.06
C THR A 24 0.28 18.12 -0.48
N PRO A 25 1.44 18.36 0.17
CA PRO A 25 2.16 17.27 0.82
C PRO A 25 1.38 16.57 1.91
N GLU A 26 0.61 17.35 2.70
CA GLU A 26 -0.20 16.76 3.76
C GLU A 26 -1.31 15.89 3.20
N LYS A 27 -1.91 16.29 2.08
CA LYS A 27 -2.93 15.49 1.41
C LYS A 27 -2.34 14.16 0.93
N PHE A 28 -1.13 14.19 0.38
CA PHE A 28 -0.46 12.97 -0.06
C PHE A 28 -0.22 12.03 1.13
N LEU A 29 0.31 12.56 2.23
CA LEU A 29 0.56 11.75 3.42
C LEU A 29 -0.73 11.18 4.00
N THR A 30 -1.81 11.96 3.97
CA THR A 30 -3.12 11.50 4.45
C THR A 30 -3.61 10.32 3.61
N ARG A 31 -3.52 10.44 2.28
CA ARG A 31 -3.91 9.35 1.39
C ARG A 31 -3.08 8.10 1.65
N LEU A 32 -1.77 8.28 1.80
CA LEU A 32 -0.87 7.16 2.06
C LEU A 32 -1.22 6.47 3.38
N THR A 33 -1.52 7.26 4.41
CA THR A 33 -1.89 6.73 5.72
C THR A 33 -3.19 5.92 5.65
N LEU A 34 -4.20 6.43 4.95
CA LEU A 34 -5.46 5.73 4.78
C LEU A 34 -5.27 4.40 4.04
N SER A 35 -4.49 4.43 2.96
CA SER A 35 -4.20 3.21 2.21
C SER A 35 -3.41 2.21 3.03
N THR A 36 -2.42 2.68 3.79
CA THR A 36 -1.60 1.83 4.64
C THR A 36 -2.42 1.18 5.75
N ALA A 37 -3.34 1.92 6.35
CA ALA A 37 -4.21 1.36 7.39
C ALA A 37 -5.05 0.20 6.85
N LYS A 38 -5.57 0.35 5.65
CA LYS A 38 -6.34 -0.72 5.00
C LYS A 38 -5.46 -1.91 4.65
N LEU A 39 -4.24 -1.66 4.19
CA LEU A 39 -3.30 -2.74 3.91
C LEU A 39 -2.95 -3.50 5.18
N LEU A 40 -2.71 -2.80 6.28
CA LEU A 40 -2.43 -3.47 7.55
C LEU A 40 -3.60 -4.35 8.00
N ALA A 41 -4.82 -3.85 7.83
CA ALA A 41 -6.01 -4.64 8.16
C ALA A 41 -6.10 -5.90 7.29
N PHE A 42 -5.76 -5.76 6.00
CA PHE A 42 -5.73 -6.89 5.09
C PHE A 42 -4.69 -7.92 5.52
N ILE A 43 -3.47 -7.46 5.84
CA ILE A 43 -2.39 -8.36 6.27
C ILE A 43 -2.79 -9.11 7.54
N ALA A 44 -3.37 -8.40 8.50
CA ALA A 44 -3.80 -9.02 9.75
C ALA A 44 -4.86 -10.10 9.48
N SER A 45 -5.83 -9.80 8.63
CA SER A 45 -6.85 -10.77 8.24
C SER A 45 -6.24 -11.99 7.56
N ASP A 46 -5.29 -11.76 6.66
CA ASP A 46 -4.60 -12.82 5.91
C ASP A 46 -3.82 -13.75 6.85
N LEU A 47 -3.27 -13.20 7.93
CA LEU A 47 -2.50 -13.95 8.92
C LEU A 47 -3.35 -14.40 10.11
N ASP A 48 -4.65 -14.20 10.04
CA ASP A 48 -5.61 -14.60 11.07
C ASP A 48 -5.27 -14.00 12.43
N THR A 49 -5.01 -12.69 12.43
CA THR A 49 -4.67 -11.95 13.64
C THR A 49 -5.28 -10.55 13.57
N SER A 50 -4.97 -9.69 14.52
CA SER A 50 -5.42 -8.29 14.53
C SER A 50 -4.22 -7.36 14.29
N VAL A 51 -4.51 -6.13 13.84
CA VAL A 51 -3.46 -5.16 13.49
C VAL A 51 -2.53 -4.91 14.67
N ASP A 52 -3.09 -4.76 15.87
CA ASP A 52 -2.30 -4.47 17.07
C ASP A 52 -1.39 -5.63 17.49
N LYS A 53 -1.64 -6.83 16.97
CA LYS A 53 -0.82 -8.01 17.27
C LYS A 53 0.20 -8.32 16.18
N LEU A 54 0.19 -7.59 15.08
CA LEU A 54 1.17 -7.79 14.01
C LEU A 54 2.57 -7.41 14.51
N THR A 55 3.52 -8.28 14.22
CA THR A 55 4.93 -8.02 14.55
C THR A 55 5.67 -7.55 13.31
N THR A 56 6.82 -6.91 13.52
CA THR A 56 7.69 -6.50 12.42
C THR A 56 8.04 -7.69 11.54
N ALA A 57 8.38 -8.81 12.15
CA ALA A 57 8.75 -10.02 11.40
C ALA A 57 7.61 -10.52 10.54
N GLN A 58 6.38 -10.49 11.05
CA GLN A 58 5.22 -10.93 10.29
C GLN A 58 4.96 -10.02 9.10
N ILE A 59 5.07 -8.72 9.28
CA ILE A 59 4.86 -7.75 8.20
C ILE A 59 5.90 -7.96 7.12
N ILE A 60 7.17 -8.07 7.49
CA ILE A 60 8.25 -8.28 6.53
C ILE A 60 8.03 -9.59 5.76
N ALA A 61 7.72 -10.67 6.48
CA ALA A 61 7.50 -11.97 5.85
C ALA A 61 6.32 -11.93 4.87
N TRP A 62 5.27 -11.18 5.21
CA TRP A 62 4.12 -11.04 4.31
C TRP A 62 4.53 -10.35 3.00
N PHE A 63 5.30 -9.26 3.10
CA PHE A 63 5.79 -8.56 1.91
C PHE A 63 6.72 -9.43 1.09
N GLU A 64 7.59 -10.20 1.74
CA GLU A 64 8.50 -11.11 1.03
C GLU A 64 7.71 -12.18 0.27
N ALA A 65 6.67 -12.74 0.89
CA ALA A 65 5.84 -13.75 0.24
C ALA A 65 5.08 -13.16 -0.95
N ASP A 66 4.56 -11.94 -0.81
CA ASP A 66 3.83 -11.29 -1.89
C ASP A 66 4.78 -10.95 -3.06
N SER A 67 5.97 -10.48 -2.73
CA SER A 67 6.99 -10.18 -3.73
C SER A 67 7.41 -11.45 -4.48
N LYS A 68 7.55 -12.56 -3.77
CA LYS A 68 7.90 -13.84 -4.38
C LYS A 68 6.83 -14.33 -5.35
N ARG A 69 5.56 -14.21 -4.97
CA ARG A 69 4.46 -14.55 -5.87
C ARG A 69 4.48 -13.71 -7.14
N LYS A 70 4.78 -12.42 -7.00
CA LYS A 70 4.89 -11.51 -8.13
C LYS A 70 6.00 -11.94 -9.08
N GLN A 71 7.15 -12.31 -8.53
CA GLN A 71 8.30 -12.73 -9.34
C GLN A 71 8.04 -14.05 -10.04
N GLU A 72 7.42 -15.00 -9.37
CA GLU A 72 7.21 -16.35 -9.90
C GLU A 72 5.99 -16.47 -10.80
N LYS A 73 4.91 -15.75 -10.51
CA LYS A 73 3.63 -15.94 -11.17
C LYS A 73 3.07 -14.67 -11.80
N GLY A 74 3.81 -13.57 -11.72
CA GLY A 74 3.40 -12.31 -12.31
C GLY A 74 2.63 -11.43 -11.34
N ILE A 75 2.50 -10.15 -11.71
CA ILE A 75 1.90 -9.14 -10.86
C ILE A 75 0.44 -9.43 -10.50
N ASN A 76 -0.28 -10.13 -11.39
CA ASN A 76 -1.69 -10.44 -11.15
C ASN A 76 -1.88 -11.45 -10.02
N ALA A 77 -0.85 -12.23 -9.68
CA ALA A 77 -0.92 -13.19 -8.59
C ALA A 77 -0.61 -12.57 -7.23
N SER A 78 -0.08 -11.35 -7.18
CA SER A 78 0.27 -10.68 -5.94
C SER A 78 -0.86 -9.77 -5.47
N VAL A 79 -0.84 -9.45 -4.17
CA VAL A 79 -1.78 -8.47 -3.60
C VAL A 79 -1.38 -7.07 -4.03
N LEU A 80 -0.09 -6.73 -3.91
CA LEU A 80 0.40 -5.42 -4.32
C LEU A 80 0.66 -5.41 -5.83
N LYS A 81 0.00 -4.48 -6.53
CA LYS A 81 -0.02 -4.45 -8.00
C LYS A 81 1.03 -3.53 -8.61
N TRP A 82 2.04 -3.19 -7.87
CA TRP A 82 3.15 -2.38 -8.38
C TRP A 82 4.39 -3.27 -8.57
N ASP A 83 5.29 -2.87 -9.46
CA ASP A 83 6.50 -3.61 -9.73
C ASP A 83 7.76 -2.75 -9.50
N ALA A 84 8.94 -3.35 -9.65
CA ALA A 84 10.20 -2.66 -9.43
C ALA A 84 10.38 -1.45 -10.35
N LYS A 85 9.87 -1.54 -11.58
CA LYS A 85 9.96 -0.44 -12.54
C LYS A 85 9.17 0.76 -12.03
N ASN A 86 7.97 0.52 -11.50
CA ASN A 86 7.15 1.61 -10.96
C ASN A 86 7.84 2.25 -9.74
N LEU A 87 8.50 1.45 -8.92
CA LEU A 87 9.25 1.97 -7.78
C LEU A 87 10.43 2.82 -8.25
N GLU A 88 11.13 2.39 -9.30
CA GLU A 88 12.22 3.16 -9.86
C GLU A 88 11.73 4.51 -10.36
N ASP A 89 10.57 4.54 -11.01
CA ASP A 89 9.97 5.78 -11.49
C ASP A 89 9.63 6.70 -10.32
N LEU A 90 9.17 6.15 -9.20
CA LEU A 90 8.85 6.96 -8.01
C LEU A 90 10.10 7.57 -7.39
N THR A 91 11.23 6.88 -7.47
CA THR A 91 12.47 7.34 -6.86
C THR A 91 13.36 8.14 -7.80
N SER A 92 13.23 7.94 -9.10
CA SER A 92 14.10 8.58 -10.09
C SER A 92 13.92 10.09 -10.17
N ASP A 93 12.82 10.59 -9.67
CA ASP A 93 12.56 12.04 -9.64
C ASP A 93 13.24 12.73 -8.48
N GLN A 94 13.90 11.99 -7.62
CA GLN A 94 14.63 12.54 -6.47
C GLN A 94 15.96 13.24 -6.89
#